data_88e32897f5748f71a67f5a04c17cdb5a
#
_entry.id   88e32897f5748f71a67f5a04c17cdb5a
#
_cell.length_a   1.000
_cell.length_b   1.000
_cell.length_c   1.000
_cell.angle_alpha   90.00
_cell.angle_beta   90.00
_cell.angle_gamma   90.00
#
_symmetry.space_group_name_H-M   'P 1'
#
loop_
_entity.id
_entity.type
_entity.pdbx_description
1 polymer ?
#
loop_
_entity_poly.entity_id
_entity_poly.type
_entity_poly.pdbx_seq_one_letter_code
_entity_poly.pdbx_strand_id
1 'polypeptide(L)'
;MKIEGSVKPGFEAVKETFQHRMASLKEINAQLCIYVGEECVVDLWGSVTNDPNFGPDSLINVFSSGKSLESIALAMLVDRGLIEFSDRISAHWPEFGENGKEETTIADLMRHEGGMAAFDQAISVQDLQPEALKRNEIGLLIEKHDQKYREGENNQREYHAITRGWIANE
;
A
#
# COMPACT_ATOMS: atom_id res chain seq x y z
N MET A 1 25.98 18.05 2.50
CA MET A 1 25.23 16.94 1.92
C MET A 1 26.17 15.78 1.68
N LYS A 2 25.84 14.62 2.20
CA LYS A 2 26.63 13.38 2.07
C LYS A 2 25.78 12.38 1.26
N ILE A 3 26.36 11.80 0.23
CA ILE A 3 25.77 10.72 -0.58
C ILE A 3 26.76 9.57 -0.60
N GLU A 4 26.33 8.41 -0.20
CA GLU A 4 27.12 7.18 -0.10
C GLU A 4 26.44 6.04 -0.85
N GLY A 5 27.11 4.89 -0.90
CA GLY A 5 26.65 3.71 -1.59
C GLY A 5 27.34 3.47 -2.91
N SER A 6 26.79 2.60 -3.72
CA SER A 6 27.39 2.12 -4.95
C SER A 6 26.46 2.22 -6.15
N VAL A 7 27.06 2.36 -7.34
CA VAL A 7 26.40 2.20 -8.63
C VAL A 7 27.25 1.33 -9.55
N LYS A 8 26.63 0.47 -10.30
CA LYS A 8 27.31 -0.34 -11.34
C LYS A 8 27.64 0.51 -12.57
N PRO A 9 28.64 0.12 -13.36
CA PRO A 9 28.96 0.77 -14.63
C PRO A 9 27.71 0.89 -15.54
N GLY A 10 27.49 2.09 -16.08
CA GLY A 10 26.32 2.42 -16.89
C GLY A 10 25.17 3.04 -16.14
N PHE A 11 25.22 3.12 -14.79
CA PHE A 11 24.18 3.72 -13.94
C PHE A 11 24.64 5.02 -13.25
N GLU A 12 25.77 5.61 -13.65
CA GLU A 12 26.36 6.80 -13.05
C GLU A 12 25.38 7.98 -13.08
N ALA A 13 24.63 8.15 -14.16
CA ALA A 13 23.62 9.19 -14.32
C ALA A 13 22.49 9.10 -13.25
N VAL A 14 22.21 7.91 -12.72
CA VAL A 14 21.25 7.73 -11.63
C VAL A 14 21.77 8.37 -10.34
N LYS A 15 23.06 8.17 -10.03
CA LYS A 15 23.70 8.80 -8.87
C LYS A 15 23.72 10.32 -8.98
N GLU A 16 24.04 10.85 -10.16
CA GLU A 16 24.01 12.30 -10.42
C GLU A 16 22.59 12.87 -10.25
N THR A 17 21.58 12.16 -10.78
CA THR A 17 20.17 12.55 -10.65
C THR A 17 19.73 12.50 -9.18
N PHE A 18 20.05 11.44 -8.44
CA PHE A 18 19.75 11.30 -7.02
C PHE A 18 20.33 12.46 -6.22
N GLN A 19 21.61 12.78 -6.44
CA GLN A 19 22.31 13.87 -5.80
C GLN A 19 21.68 15.23 -6.10
N HIS A 20 21.34 15.49 -7.37
CA HIS A 20 20.68 16.72 -7.79
C HIS A 20 19.28 16.86 -7.15
N ARG A 21 18.50 15.77 -7.13
CA ARG A 21 17.15 15.77 -6.55
C ARG A 21 17.16 16.00 -5.05
N MET A 22 18.03 15.36 -4.31
CA MET A 22 18.17 15.62 -2.88
C MET A 22 18.48 17.09 -2.59
N ALA A 23 19.35 17.71 -3.37
CA ALA A 23 19.67 19.12 -3.20
C ALA A 23 18.50 20.06 -3.53
N SER A 24 17.65 19.72 -4.51
CA SER A 24 16.58 20.59 -5.06
C SER A 24 15.22 20.40 -4.39
N LEU A 25 14.89 19.20 -3.89
CA LEU A 25 13.55 18.84 -3.37
C LEU A 25 13.40 19.02 -1.86
N LYS A 26 14.38 19.55 -1.17
CA LYS A 26 14.39 19.72 0.31
C LYS A 26 14.20 18.40 1.06
N GLU A 27 14.55 17.28 0.48
CA GLU A 27 14.57 16.00 1.17
C GLU A 27 15.75 15.99 2.14
N ILE A 28 15.47 15.65 3.41
CA ILE A 28 16.52 15.64 4.44
C ILE A 28 17.35 14.38 4.32
N ASN A 29 16.68 13.23 4.22
CA ASN A 29 17.29 11.91 4.09
C ASN A 29 16.56 11.13 3.00
N ALA A 30 17.30 10.36 2.19
CA ALA A 30 16.71 9.50 1.16
C ALA A 30 17.54 8.24 0.92
N GLN A 31 16.88 7.19 0.47
CA GLN A 31 17.49 5.94 0.03
C GLN A 31 16.96 5.57 -1.35
N LEU A 32 17.80 4.95 -2.18
CA LEU A 32 17.44 4.46 -3.51
C LEU A 32 18.13 3.12 -3.76
N CYS A 33 17.34 2.08 -4.02
CA CYS A 33 17.86 0.79 -4.41
C CYS A 33 17.19 0.35 -5.73
N ILE A 34 17.99 -0.11 -6.70
CA ILE A 34 17.50 -0.56 -8.00
C ILE A 34 18.12 -1.92 -8.32
N TYR A 35 17.26 -2.86 -8.70
CA TYR A 35 17.66 -4.16 -9.23
C TYR A 35 17.33 -4.26 -10.72
N VAL A 36 18.20 -4.93 -11.46
CA VAL A 36 17.93 -5.39 -12.83
C VAL A 36 18.09 -6.91 -12.82
N GLY A 37 16.96 -7.62 -12.98
CA GLY A 37 16.93 -9.03 -12.65
C GLY A 37 17.26 -9.26 -11.17
N GLU A 38 18.24 -10.12 -10.90
CA GLU A 38 18.71 -10.43 -9.55
C GLU A 38 19.89 -9.55 -9.11
N GLU A 39 20.39 -8.67 -9.97
CA GLU A 39 21.56 -7.85 -9.68
C GLU A 39 21.16 -6.48 -9.14
N CYS A 40 21.65 -6.12 -7.94
CA CYS A 40 21.57 -4.76 -7.42
C CYS A 40 22.54 -3.86 -8.21
N VAL A 41 21.98 -2.95 -9.00
CA VAL A 41 22.76 -2.05 -9.87
C VAL A 41 22.93 -0.65 -9.27
N VAL A 42 22.08 -0.26 -8.35
CA VAL A 42 22.15 1.00 -7.59
C VAL A 42 21.76 0.72 -6.15
N ASP A 43 22.58 1.17 -5.23
CA ASP A 43 22.31 1.17 -3.79
C ASP A 43 22.91 2.45 -3.20
N LEU A 44 22.06 3.44 -2.98
CA LEU A 44 22.44 4.79 -2.56
C LEU A 44 21.65 5.23 -1.35
N TRP A 45 22.31 5.96 -0.47
CA TRP A 45 21.65 6.71 0.59
C TRP A 45 22.34 8.07 0.77
N GLY A 46 21.57 9.04 1.26
CA GLY A 46 22.09 10.38 1.42
C GLY A 46 21.39 11.17 2.50
N SER A 47 22.11 12.11 3.10
CA SER A 47 21.61 13.07 4.06
C SER A 47 22.07 14.47 3.67
N VAL A 48 21.13 15.41 3.55
CA VAL A 48 21.43 16.82 3.27
C VAL A 48 22.05 17.49 4.48
N THR A 49 21.65 17.09 5.69
CA THR A 49 22.16 17.62 6.96
C THR A 49 23.39 16.88 7.48
N ASN A 50 23.87 15.85 6.76
CA ASN A 50 24.93 14.93 7.21
C ASN A 50 24.55 14.23 8.53
N ASP A 51 23.31 13.78 8.68
CA ASP A 51 22.85 13.08 9.87
C ASP A 51 23.69 11.81 10.10
N PRO A 52 24.41 11.71 11.22
CA PRO A 52 25.26 10.55 11.50
C PRO A 52 24.47 9.28 11.82
N ASN A 53 23.17 9.40 12.12
CA ASN A 53 22.28 8.28 12.43
C ASN A 53 21.57 7.73 11.19
N PHE A 54 21.72 8.38 10.03
CA PHE A 54 21.12 7.92 8.79
C PHE A 54 22.15 7.18 7.92
N GLY A 55 21.82 5.94 7.56
CA GLY A 55 22.70 5.06 6.79
C GLY A 55 21.91 4.06 5.93
N PRO A 56 22.60 3.05 5.37
CA PRO A 56 22.00 2.08 4.46
C PRO A 56 20.86 1.27 5.09
N ASP A 57 20.97 0.99 6.39
CA ASP A 57 20.00 0.16 7.13
C ASP A 57 18.94 0.99 7.88
N SER A 58 18.86 2.29 7.62
CA SER A 58 17.86 3.15 8.25
C SER A 58 16.47 2.81 7.76
N LEU A 59 15.53 2.69 8.70
CA LEU A 59 14.12 2.44 8.39
C LEU A 59 13.38 3.75 8.21
N ILE A 60 12.61 3.83 7.13
CA ILE A 60 11.76 4.97 6.79
C ILE A 60 10.32 4.48 6.63
N ASN A 61 9.35 5.28 7.08
CA ASN A 61 7.95 4.99 6.82
C ASN A 61 7.67 5.17 5.31
N VAL A 62 7.21 4.09 4.66
CA VAL A 62 6.94 4.06 3.22
C VAL A 62 5.47 4.35 2.87
N PHE A 63 4.62 4.60 3.88
CA PHE A 63 3.19 4.89 3.71
C PHE A 63 2.52 3.93 2.71
N SER A 64 1.79 4.48 1.73
CA SER A 64 1.01 3.71 0.76
C SER A 64 1.84 2.86 -0.22
N SER A 65 3.17 3.02 -0.27
CA SER A 65 4.01 2.05 -0.99
C SER A 65 3.92 0.66 -0.35
N GLY A 66 3.56 0.56 0.94
CA GLY A 66 3.26 -0.69 1.62
C GLY A 66 2.07 -1.48 1.04
N LYS A 67 1.18 -0.82 0.27
CA LYS A 67 0.08 -1.51 -0.43
C LYS A 67 0.56 -2.53 -1.47
N SER A 68 1.80 -2.43 -1.93
CA SER A 68 2.41 -3.46 -2.76
C SER A 68 2.56 -4.78 -2.01
N LEU A 69 2.80 -4.75 -0.71
CA LEU A 69 2.90 -5.96 0.12
C LEU A 69 1.54 -6.65 0.29
N GLU A 70 0.45 -5.89 0.42
CA GLU A 70 -0.92 -6.44 0.39
C GLU A 70 -1.17 -7.19 -0.92
N SER A 71 -0.80 -6.56 -2.05
CA SER A 71 -0.97 -7.16 -3.38
C SER A 71 -0.15 -8.44 -3.54
N ILE A 72 1.08 -8.47 -3.00
CA ILE A 72 1.93 -9.66 -3.01
C ILE A 72 1.32 -10.76 -2.12
N ALA A 73 0.82 -10.42 -0.94
CA ALA A 73 0.19 -11.38 -0.03
C ALA A 73 -1.03 -12.07 -0.68
N LEU A 74 -1.93 -11.28 -1.30
CA LEU A 74 -3.07 -11.83 -2.02
C LEU A 74 -2.64 -12.66 -3.24
N ALA A 75 -1.65 -12.20 -4.01
CA ALA A 75 -1.10 -12.98 -5.13
C ALA A 75 -0.52 -14.32 -4.68
N MET A 76 0.09 -14.39 -3.49
CA MET A 76 0.56 -15.65 -2.90
C MET A 76 -0.60 -16.59 -2.52
N LEU A 77 -1.74 -16.06 -2.07
CA LEU A 77 -2.93 -16.87 -1.80
C LEU A 77 -3.53 -17.42 -3.11
N VAL A 78 -3.57 -16.61 -4.16
CA VAL A 78 -4.01 -17.03 -5.50
C VAL A 78 -3.08 -18.11 -6.05
N ASP A 79 -1.76 -17.94 -5.98
CA ASP A 79 -0.77 -18.92 -6.44
C ASP A 79 -0.91 -20.26 -5.72
N ARG A 80 -1.34 -20.24 -4.46
CA ARG A 80 -1.61 -21.45 -3.65
C ARG A 80 -2.99 -22.05 -3.89
N GLY A 81 -3.82 -21.46 -4.74
CA GLY A 81 -5.17 -21.89 -5.02
C GLY A 81 -6.16 -21.76 -3.86
N LEU A 82 -5.90 -20.83 -2.92
CA LEU A 82 -6.76 -20.58 -1.77
C LEU A 82 -7.86 -19.59 -2.07
N ILE A 83 -7.62 -18.67 -2.99
CA ILE A 83 -8.59 -17.67 -3.49
C ILE A 83 -8.34 -17.45 -4.98
N GLU A 84 -9.29 -16.81 -5.66
CA GLU A 84 -9.12 -16.24 -7.01
C GLU A 84 -9.39 -14.73 -6.97
N PHE A 85 -8.73 -13.96 -7.83
CA PHE A 85 -9.02 -12.52 -7.92
C PHE A 85 -10.47 -12.23 -8.36
N SER A 86 -11.11 -13.17 -9.05
CA SER A 86 -12.51 -13.11 -9.45
C SER A 86 -13.50 -13.49 -8.35
N ASP A 87 -13.02 -14.01 -7.21
CA ASP A 87 -13.90 -14.34 -6.10
C ASP A 87 -14.58 -13.08 -5.57
N ARG A 88 -15.86 -13.21 -5.25
CA ARG A 88 -16.56 -12.20 -4.46
C ARG A 88 -16.00 -12.18 -3.04
N ILE A 89 -15.79 -11.02 -2.48
CA ILE A 89 -15.37 -10.89 -1.09
C ILE A 89 -16.37 -11.58 -0.16
N SER A 90 -17.66 -11.48 -0.47
CA SER A 90 -18.74 -12.13 0.28
C SER A 90 -18.67 -13.67 0.28
N ALA A 91 -17.92 -14.30 -0.62
CA ALA A 91 -17.67 -15.75 -0.57
C ALA A 91 -16.77 -16.16 0.60
N HIS A 92 -15.89 -15.27 1.04
CA HIS A 92 -14.96 -15.48 2.14
C HIS A 92 -15.42 -14.78 3.42
N TRP A 93 -16.15 -13.68 3.27
CA TRP A 93 -16.74 -12.87 4.34
C TRP A 93 -18.19 -12.55 4.03
N PRO A 94 -19.15 -13.45 4.40
CA PRO A 94 -20.56 -13.32 4.02
C PRO A 94 -21.20 -11.99 4.42
N GLU A 95 -20.91 -11.48 5.62
CA GLU A 95 -21.47 -10.26 6.16
C GLU A 95 -21.04 -9.01 5.37
N PHE A 96 -19.90 -9.07 4.70
CA PHE A 96 -19.46 -8.02 3.78
C PHE A 96 -20.45 -7.79 2.65
N GLY A 97 -21.13 -8.86 2.18
CA GLY A 97 -22.04 -8.82 1.03
C GLY A 97 -23.30 -7.99 1.23
N GLU A 98 -23.53 -7.40 2.40
CA GLU A 98 -24.66 -6.53 2.65
C GLU A 98 -24.46 -5.13 2.05
N ASN A 99 -25.57 -4.34 1.99
CA ASN A 99 -25.56 -2.92 1.59
C ASN A 99 -24.98 -2.66 0.19
N GLY A 100 -25.33 -3.54 -0.76
CA GLY A 100 -24.96 -3.39 -2.18
C GLY A 100 -23.59 -3.92 -2.55
N LYS A 101 -22.83 -4.53 -1.62
CA LYS A 101 -21.47 -5.02 -1.81
C LYS A 101 -21.38 -6.47 -2.29
N GLU A 102 -22.52 -7.16 -2.47
CA GLU A 102 -22.59 -8.59 -2.74
C GLU A 102 -21.80 -9.07 -3.97
N GLU A 103 -21.66 -8.21 -4.97
CA GLU A 103 -20.97 -8.52 -6.23
C GLU A 103 -19.50 -8.08 -6.26
N THR A 104 -19.03 -7.36 -5.23
CA THR A 104 -17.66 -6.82 -5.20
C THR A 104 -16.64 -7.96 -5.13
N THR A 105 -15.73 -7.98 -6.11
CA THR A 105 -14.66 -8.97 -6.17
C THR A 105 -13.38 -8.49 -5.47
N ILE A 106 -12.50 -9.45 -5.17
CA ILE A 106 -11.15 -9.15 -4.69
C ILE A 106 -10.40 -8.26 -5.70
N ALA A 107 -10.57 -8.53 -7.01
CA ALA A 107 -9.96 -7.71 -8.06
C ALA A 107 -10.45 -6.26 -8.03
N ASP A 108 -11.76 -6.01 -7.83
CA ASP A 108 -12.33 -4.66 -7.77
C ASP A 108 -11.76 -3.87 -6.59
N LEU A 109 -11.67 -4.51 -5.42
CA LEU A 109 -11.03 -3.92 -4.25
C LEU A 109 -9.59 -3.53 -4.55
N MET A 110 -8.81 -4.48 -5.11
CA MET A 110 -7.38 -4.28 -5.36
C MET A 110 -7.10 -3.23 -6.44
N ARG A 111 -8.01 -3.06 -7.41
CA ARG A 111 -7.95 -2.02 -8.44
C ARG A 111 -8.51 -0.67 -8.00
N HIS A 112 -9.00 -0.57 -6.74
CA HIS A 112 -9.66 0.62 -6.22
C HIS A 112 -11.01 0.94 -6.92
N GLU A 113 -11.71 -0.10 -7.32
CA GLU A 113 -13.00 -0.07 -8.02
C GLU A 113 -14.17 -0.58 -7.13
N GLY A 114 -13.87 -0.92 -5.88
CA GLY A 114 -14.83 -1.50 -4.94
C GLY A 114 -15.90 -0.54 -4.40
N GLY A 115 -15.85 0.75 -4.72
CA GLY A 115 -16.89 1.71 -4.32
C GLY A 115 -16.90 2.10 -2.83
N MET A 116 -15.81 1.84 -2.10
CA MET A 116 -15.69 2.07 -0.66
C MET A 116 -14.42 2.86 -0.32
N ALA A 117 -14.14 3.92 -1.08
CA ALA A 117 -12.91 4.70 -0.92
C ALA A 117 -12.80 5.42 0.43
N ALA A 118 -13.95 5.73 1.05
CA ALA A 118 -14.03 6.32 2.37
C ALA A 118 -15.25 5.74 3.13
N PHE A 119 -15.12 5.56 4.43
CA PHE A 119 -16.25 5.22 5.29
C PHE A 119 -17.04 6.47 5.67
N ASP A 120 -18.35 6.34 5.85
CA ASP A 120 -19.21 7.43 6.30
C ASP A 120 -18.96 7.78 7.77
N GLN A 121 -18.48 6.81 8.54
CA GLN A 121 -18.04 6.99 9.90
C GLN A 121 -16.49 7.04 9.95
N ALA A 122 -15.95 8.07 10.58
CA ALA A 122 -14.50 8.17 10.78
C ALA A 122 -13.98 7.08 11.73
N ILE A 123 -12.90 6.42 11.36
CA ILE A 123 -12.16 5.55 12.27
C ILE A 123 -11.41 6.43 13.28
N SER A 124 -11.64 6.20 14.54
CA SER A 124 -10.99 6.92 15.64
C SER A 124 -9.73 6.17 16.14
N VAL A 125 -8.90 6.85 16.93
CA VAL A 125 -7.75 6.20 17.57
C VAL A 125 -8.18 5.08 18.54
N GLN A 126 -9.39 5.18 19.11
CA GLN A 126 -9.95 4.16 19.98
C GLN A 126 -10.26 2.86 19.23
N ASP A 127 -10.75 2.96 17.99
CA ASP A 127 -11.06 1.80 17.14
C ASP A 127 -9.81 1.02 16.75
N LEU A 128 -8.64 1.66 16.81
CA LEU A 128 -7.33 1.06 16.53
C LEU A 128 -6.64 0.44 17.75
N GLN A 129 -7.27 0.52 18.93
CA GLN A 129 -6.70 -0.09 20.13
C GLN A 129 -6.82 -1.64 20.06
N PRO A 130 -5.87 -2.37 20.68
CA PRO A 130 -5.85 -3.83 20.60
C PRO A 130 -7.18 -4.49 20.99
N GLU A 131 -7.88 -3.94 21.97
CA GLU A 131 -9.15 -4.51 22.43
C GLU A 131 -10.31 -4.24 21.46
N ALA A 132 -10.30 -3.12 20.73
CA ALA A 132 -11.28 -2.84 19.69
C ALA A 132 -11.03 -3.71 18.45
N LEU A 133 -9.76 -3.89 18.06
CA LEU A 133 -9.37 -4.79 16.96
C LEU A 133 -9.76 -6.25 17.27
N LYS A 134 -9.58 -6.73 18.50
CA LYS A 134 -10.03 -8.09 18.91
C LYS A 134 -11.55 -8.26 18.82
N ARG A 135 -12.33 -7.20 18.98
CA ARG A 135 -13.79 -7.22 18.82
C ARG A 135 -14.23 -7.00 17.37
N ASN A 136 -13.29 -6.85 16.46
CA ASN A 136 -13.53 -6.57 15.04
C ASN A 136 -14.43 -5.35 14.79
N GLU A 137 -14.22 -4.26 15.53
CA GLU A 137 -15.07 -3.06 15.42
C GLU A 137 -14.99 -2.41 14.04
N ILE A 138 -13.83 -2.50 13.38
CA ILE A 138 -13.65 -1.99 12.00
C ILE A 138 -14.37 -2.90 11.01
N GLY A 139 -14.28 -4.23 11.15
CA GLY A 139 -15.03 -5.16 10.32
C GLY A 139 -16.54 -4.91 10.39
N LEU A 140 -17.09 -4.74 11.61
CA LEU A 140 -18.50 -4.39 11.80
C LEU A 140 -18.91 -3.04 11.16
N LEU A 141 -17.98 -2.08 11.10
CA LEU A 141 -18.19 -0.83 10.39
C LEU A 141 -18.25 -1.06 8.88
N ILE A 142 -17.34 -1.87 8.34
CA ILE A 142 -17.28 -2.23 6.92
C ILE A 142 -18.54 -2.97 6.48
N GLU A 143 -19.03 -3.92 7.27
CA GLU A 143 -20.25 -4.66 6.99
C GLU A 143 -21.46 -3.74 6.79
N LYS A 144 -21.58 -2.74 7.64
CA LYS A 144 -22.69 -1.76 7.64
C LYS A 144 -22.57 -0.67 6.59
N HIS A 145 -21.39 -0.51 6.01
CA HIS A 145 -21.12 0.56 5.06
C HIS A 145 -21.75 0.29 3.70
N ASP A 146 -22.37 1.29 3.10
CA ASP A 146 -22.98 1.19 1.77
C ASP A 146 -21.92 1.29 0.67
N GLN A 147 -22.05 0.47 -0.39
CA GLN A 147 -21.27 0.67 -1.60
C GLN A 147 -21.77 1.93 -2.33
N LYS A 148 -20.86 2.88 -2.61
CA LYS A 148 -21.21 4.17 -3.23
C LYS A 148 -21.34 4.14 -4.75
N TYR A 149 -20.63 3.20 -5.40
CA TYR A 149 -20.74 2.92 -6.83
C TYR A 149 -20.28 1.49 -7.11
N ARG A 150 -20.72 0.92 -8.22
CA ARG A 150 -20.32 -0.42 -8.68
C ARG A 150 -19.32 -0.31 -9.82
N GLU A 151 -18.56 -1.39 -10.04
CA GLU A 151 -17.70 -1.51 -11.21
C GLU A 151 -18.50 -1.23 -12.50
N GLY A 152 -17.90 -0.43 -13.40
CA GLY A 152 -18.51 -0.07 -14.68
C GLY A 152 -19.52 1.08 -14.61
N GLU A 153 -19.98 1.49 -13.45
CA GLU A 153 -20.78 2.71 -13.31
C GLU A 153 -19.88 3.93 -13.49
N ASN A 154 -19.98 4.56 -14.67
CA ASN A 154 -19.21 5.77 -15.03
C ASN A 154 -17.68 5.63 -15.01
N ASN A 155 -17.12 4.42 -15.14
CA ASN A 155 -15.67 4.15 -15.00
C ASN A 155 -15.07 4.74 -13.71
N GLN A 156 -15.81 4.69 -12.62
CA GLN A 156 -15.35 5.26 -11.36
C GLN A 156 -14.28 4.38 -10.73
N ARG A 157 -13.12 4.98 -10.57
CA ARG A 157 -12.03 4.45 -9.75
C ARG A 157 -11.65 5.53 -8.75
N GLU A 158 -11.75 5.20 -7.48
CA GLU A 158 -11.40 6.13 -6.41
C GLU A 158 -10.40 5.46 -5.46
N TYR A 159 -9.32 6.17 -5.16
CA TYR A 159 -8.25 5.62 -4.35
C TYR A 159 -8.71 5.27 -2.93
N HIS A 160 -8.78 3.99 -2.62
CA HIS A 160 -9.10 3.45 -1.30
C HIS A 160 -7.86 3.58 -0.39
N ALA A 161 -7.59 4.79 0.09
CA ALA A 161 -6.36 5.14 0.79
C ALA A 161 -6.14 4.31 2.07
N ILE A 162 -7.20 4.13 2.84
CA ILE A 162 -7.21 3.44 4.14
C ILE A 162 -8.06 2.18 4.07
N THR A 163 -9.24 2.26 3.46
CA THR A 163 -10.27 1.24 3.51
C THR A 163 -9.85 -0.09 2.87
N ARG A 164 -9.05 -0.05 1.77
CA ARG A 164 -8.59 -1.26 1.10
C ARG A 164 -7.85 -2.20 2.04
N GLY A 165 -6.91 -1.67 2.82
CA GLY A 165 -6.10 -2.48 3.73
C GLY A 165 -6.93 -3.13 4.82
N TRP A 166 -7.93 -2.44 5.35
CA TRP A 166 -8.83 -3.01 6.34
C TRP A 166 -9.72 -4.11 5.77
N ILE A 167 -10.28 -3.90 4.56
CA ILE A 167 -11.12 -4.92 3.90
C ILE A 167 -10.29 -6.15 3.52
N ALA A 168 -9.06 -5.95 3.04
CA ALA A 168 -8.19 -7.05 2.63
C ALA A 168 -7.59 -7.84 3.80
N ASN A 169 -7.67 -7.33 5.04
CA ASN A 169 -7.14 -7.98 6.24
C ASN A 169 -8.16 -8.91 6.91
N GLU A 170 -9.47 -8.70 6.69
CA GLU A 170 -10.54 -9.57 7.19
C GLU A 170 -10.62 -10.88 6.40
#